data_0e5a5263c05cf8cdf96e62196185ae6b
#
_entry.id   0e5a5263c05cf8cdf96e62196185ae6b
#
_cell.length_a   1.000
_cell.length_b   1.000
_cell.length_c   1.000
_cell.angle_alpha   90.00
_cell.angle_beta   90.00
_cell.angle_gamma   90.00
#
_symmetry.space_group_name_H-M   'P 1'
#
loop_
_entity.id
_entity.type
_entity.pdbx_description
1 polymer ?
#
loop_
_entity_poly.entity_id
_entity_poly.type
_entity_poly.pdbx_seq_one_letter_code
_entity_poly.pdbx_strand_id
1 'polypeptide(L)'
;MLTRVLLGIEDKTDGSIVFEGKSVDDMTPQEKSDMKAKIQMIFQDTLGSLHPRMSIRESLEEPLILNGVKDKEEREKIILDTLSQVGMAPMFLDRYPHQLSGGQRQRIIIARCLVVTPKIIFADEPISALDVSLQAQVINMLMDLQDKYKLSMLLIAHDLAVVRQIADQIKIMYFGEIVESAPSSEIYKNAQHPYTKVLLKAAPSISKGLEDAGFDIDLKPGDIPDPAKPMPGCPFCTRCIYADERCMKERPEETEVSPGHTVRCHNAGQI
;
A
#
# COMPACT_ATOMS: atom_id res chain seq x y z
N MET A 1 -3.11 9.66 -1.06
CA MET A 1 -2.30 10.90 -1.25
C MET A 1 -0.83 10.60 -1.49
N LEU A 2 -0.08 9.90 -0.62
CA LEU A 2 1.36 9.63 -0.80
C LEU A 2 1.70 9.00 -2.16
N THR A 3 1.02 7.93 -2.56
CA THR A 3 1.21 7.23 -3.84
C THR A 3 0.99 8.13 -5.05
N ARG A 4 0.03 9.07 -4.98
CA ARG A 4 -0.26 10.02 -6.05
C ARG A 4 0.84 11.05 -6.22
N VAL A 5 1.44 11.50 -5.11
CA VAL A 5 2.61 12.38 -5.13
C VAL A 5 3.83 11.65 -5.73
N LEU A 6 4.08 10.40 -5.33
CA LEU A 6 5.17 9.58 -5.86
C LEU A 6 5.05 9.34 -7.37
N LEU A 7 3.83 9.25 -7.89
CA LEU A 7 3.55 9.13 -9.34
C LEU A 7 3.55 10.46 -10.09
N GLY A 8 3.67 11.60 -9.38
CA GLY A 8 3.55 12.92 -9.97
C GLY A 8 2.14 13.22 -10.52
N ILE A 9 1.10 12.63 -9.91
CA ILE A 9 -0.31 12.96 -10.15
C ILE A 9 -0.70 14.18 -9.32
N GLU A 10 -0.10 14.31 -8.14
CA GLU A 10 -0.20 15.49 -7.26
C GLU A 10 1.19 16.05 -7.00
N ASP A 11 1.28 17.36 -6.89
CA ASP A 11 2.55 18.04 -6.60
C ASP A 11 2.97 17.82 -5.15
N LYS A 12 4.26 17.60 -4.93
CA LYS A 12 4.84 17.59 -3.58
C LYS A 12 4.94 19.02 -3.03
N THR A 13 4.70 19.21 -1.76
CA THR A 13 4.86 20.50 -1.07
C THR A 13 6.33 20.74 -0.75
N ASP A 14 7.05 19.69 -0.29
CA ASP A 14 8.46 19.74 0.10
C ASP A 14 9.11 18.35 -0.01
N GLY A 15 10.41 18.27 0.22
CA GLY A 15 11.18 17.02 0.19
C GLY A 15 11.65 16.63 -1.21
N SER A 16 12.27 15.46 -1.33
CA SER A 16 12.82 14.93 -2.58
C SER A 16 12.31 13.51 -2.85
N ILE A 17 12.14 13.19 -4.13
CA ILE A 17 11.84 11.85 -4.61
C ILE A 17 13.02 11.42 -5.46
N VAL A 18 13.59 10.25 -5.12
CA VAL A 18 14.72 9.67 -5.86
C VAL A 18 14.27 8.33 -6.45
N PHE A 19 14.47 8.17 -7.74
CA PHE A 19 14.18 6.93 -8.47
C PHE A 19 15.43 6.44 -9.19
N GLU A 20 15.85 5.20 -8.96
CA GLU A 20 17.07 4.60 -9.51
C GLU A 20 18.33 5.51 -9.34
N GLY A 21 18.43 6.17 -8.18
CA GLY A 21 19.57 7.03 -7.82
C GLY A 21 19.51 8.45 -8.39
N LYS A 22 18.49 8.83 -9.18
CA LYS A 22 18.31 10.17 -9.73
C LYS A 22 17.10 10.87 -9.10
N SER A 23 17.28 12.16 -8.75
CA SER A 23 16.15 12.98 -8.29
C SER A 23 15.12 13.16 -9.40
N VAL A 24 13.84 12.96 -9.08
CA VAL A 24 12.73 13.15 -10.03
C VAL A 24 12.64 14.61 -10.51
N ASP A 25 13.08 15.55 -9.67
CA ASP A 25 13.11 16.98 -10.04
C ASP A 25 14.09 17.26 -11.18
N ASP A 26 15.20 16.51 -11.23
CA ASP A 26 16.28 16.66 -12.22
C ASP A 26 16.03 15.81 -13.48
N MET A 27 14.92 15.07 -13.56
CA MET A 27 14.58 14.26 -14.72
C MET A 27 14.00 15.07 -15.85
N THR A 28 14.45 14.75 -17.06
CA THR A 28 13.82 15.25 -18.32
C THR A 28 12.39 14.69 -18.46
N PRO A 29 11.54 15.32 -19.30
CA PRO A 29 10.20 14.79 -19.57
C PRO A 29 10.19 13.34 -20.06
N GLN A 30 11.19 12.94 -20.87
CA GLN A 30 11.32 11.57 -21.36
C GLN A 30 11.64 10.61 -20.21
N GLU A 31 12.60 10.95 -19.35
CA GLU A 31 12.97 10.13 -18.18
C GLU A 31 11.79 9.97 -17.20
N LYS A 32 10.99 11.02 -17.01
CA LYS A 32 9.74 10.94 -16.20
C LYS A 32 8.72 10.01 -16.84
N SER A 33 8.60 10.01 -18.18
CA SER A 33 7.74 9.07 -18.90
C SER A 33 8.21 7.63 -18.73
N ASP A 34 9.52 7.39 -18.87
CA ASP A 34 10.13 6.07 -18.72
C ASP A 34 10.00 5.57 -17.27
N MET A 35 10.13 6.45 -16.27
CA MET A 35 9.87 6.13 -14.87
C MET A 35 8.41 5.70 -14.66
N LYS A 36 7.45 6.44 -15.22
CA LYS A 36 6.01 6.11 -15.09
C LYS A 36 5.67 4.76 -15.72
N ALA A 37 6.33 4.36 -16.80
CA ALA A 37 6.17 3.04 -17.39
C ALA A 37 6.65 1.92 -16.45
N LYS A 38 7.69 2.19 -15.64
CA LYS A 38 8.26 1.23 -14.67
C LYS A 38 7.46 1.17 -13.36
N ILE A 39 6.59 2.13 -13.08
CA ILE A 39 5.80 2.21 -11.86
C ILE A 39 4.33 2.13 -12.22
N GLN A 40 3.62 1.16 -11.69
CA GLN A 40 2.18 1.01 -11.90
C GLN A 40 1.43 1.15 -10.58
N MET A 41 0.15 1.53 -10.65
CA MET A 41 -0.68 1.72 -9.47
C MET A 41 -1.98 0.92 -9.55
N ILE A 42 -2.28 0.21 -8.47
CA ILE A 42 -3.57 -0.39 -8.20
C ILE A 42 -4.31 0.57 -7.27
N PHE A 43 -5.38 1.19 -7.76
CA PHE A 43 -6.18 2.14 -6.99
C PHE A 43 -7.21 1.42 -6.12
N GLN A 44 -7.62 2.06 -5.03
CA GLN A 44 -8.66 1.59 -4.11
C GLN A 44 -10.03 1.41 -4.80
N ASP A 45 -10.40 2.34 -5.71
CA ASP A 45 -11.63 2.24 -6.47
C ASP A 45 -11.47 1.31 -7.68
N THR A 46 -11.95 0.07 -7.51
CA THR A 46 -11.92 -0.95 -8.57
C THR A 46 -12.90 -0.64 -9.72
N LEU A 47 -13.99 0.11 -9.46
CA LEU A 47 -14.96 0.47 -10.49
C LEU A 47 -14.43 1.59 -11.39
N GLY A 48 -13.81 2.61 -10.78
CA GLY A 48 -13.21 3.74 -11.51
C GLY A 48 -11.90 3.38 -12.22
N SER A 49 -11.27 2.25 -11.90
CA SER A 49 -9.97 1.85 -12.47
C SER A 49 -10.08 1.26 -13.89
N LEU A 50 -11.25 0.81 -14.31
CA LEU A 50 -11.52 0.29 -15.66
C LEU A 50 -12.58 1.15 -16.35
N HIS A 51 -12.32 1.51 -17.61
CA HIS A 51 -13.27 2.29 -18.36
C HIS A 51 -14.53 1.46 -18.67
N PRO A 52 -15.75 1.87 -18.28
CA PRO A 52 -16.94 1.02 -18.30
C PRO A 52 -17.41 0.62 -19.70
N ARG A 53 -16.97 1.34 -20.74
CA ARG A 53 -17.33 1.10 -22.15
C ARG A 53 -16.23 0.40 -22.95
N MET A 54 -15.09 0.10 -22.33
CA MET A 54 -14.02 -0.68 -22.95
C MET A 54 -14.17 -2.14 -22.55
N SER A 55 -13.94 -3.04 -23.49
CA SER A 55 -13.79 -4.46 -23.19
C SER A 55 -12.54 -4.70 -22.35
N ILE A 56 -12.45 -5.88 -21.72
CA ILE A 56 -11.25 -6.24 -20.96
C ILE A 56 -10.03 -6.32 -21.87
N ARG A 57 -10.20 -6.81 -23.11
CA ARG A 57 -9.15 -6.81 -24.13
C ARG A 57 -8.61 -5.40 -24.35
N GLU A 58 -9.48 -4.45 -24.69
CA GLU A 58 -9.08 -3.05 -24.92
C GLU A 58 -8.39 -2.44 -23.70
N SER A 59 -8.89 -2.75 -22.51
CA SER A 59 -8.31 -2.25 -21.23
C SER A 59 -6.90 -2.81 -20.97
N LEU A 60 -6.57 -4.01 -21.45
CA LEU A 60 -5.24 -4.62 -21.32
C LEU A 60 -4.31 -4.23 -22.48
N GLU A 61 -4.85 -3.97 -23.68
CA GLU A 61 -4.08 -3.50 -24.84
C GLU A 61 -3.62 -2.05 -24.70
N GLU A 62 -4.45 -1.18 -24.11
CA GLU A 62 -4.17 0.25 -23.99
C GLU A 62 -2.78 0.55 -23.40
N PRO A 63 -2.39 0.01 -22.22
CA PRO A 63 -1.07 0.26 -21.65
C PRO A 63 0.07 -0.28 -22.54
N LEU A 64 -0.12 -1.39 -23.26
CA LEU A 64 0.87 -1.92 -24.20
C LEU A 64 1.09 -0.99 -25.39
N ILE A 65 0.01 -0.46 -25.97
CA ILE A 65 0.07 0.49 -27.08
C ILE A 65 0.78 1.77 -26.65
N LEU A 66 0.45 2.30 -25.47
CA LEU A 66 1.07 3.50 -24.91
C LEU A 66 2.57 3.31 -24.64
N ASN A 67 3.00 2.08 -24.31
CA ASN A 67 4.41 1.73 -24.13
C ASN A 67 5.10 1.25 -25.43
N GLY A 68 4.47 1.46 -26.58
CA GLY A 68 5.11 1.28 -27.90
C GLY A 68 5.11 -0.15 -28.44
N VAL A 69 4.35 -1.08 -27.86
CA VAL A 69 4.18 -2.44 -28.41
C VAL A 69 3.22 -2.36 -29.61
N LYS A 70 3.78 -2.24 -30.81
CA LYS A 70 3.00 -2.00 -32.05
C LYS A 70 2.39 -3.28 -32.64
N ASP A 71 3.08 -4.40 -32.50
CA ASP A 71 2.65 -5.67 -33.05
C ASP A 71 1.42 -6.23 -32.30
N LYS A 72 0.37 -6.55 -33.04
CA LYS A 72 -0.87 -7.07 -32.48
C LYS A 72 -0.72 -8.50 -31.94
N GLU A 73 0.06 -9.34 -32.61
CA GLU A 73 0.28 -10.73 -32.19
C GLU A 73 1.11 -10.77 -30.89
N GLU A 74 2.11 -9.87 -30.78
CA GLU A 74 2.89 -9.70 -29.56
C GLU A 74 2.00 -9.24 -28.40
N ARG A 75 1.13 -8.24 -28.59
CA ARG A 75 0.19 -7.80 -27.56
C ARG A 75 -0.72 -8.92 -27.10
N GLU A 76 -1.32 -9.67 -28.06
CA GLU A 76 -2.19 -10.79 -27.74
C GLU A 76 -1.48 -11.84 -26.89
N LYS A 77 -0.25 -12.19 -27.25
CA LYS A 77 0.59 -13.13 -26.47
C LYS A 77 0.81 -12.64 -25.05
N ILE A 78 1.22 -11.37 -24.87
CA ILE A 78 1.45 -10.77 -23.54
C ILE A 78 0.18 -10.80 -22.71
N ILE A 79 -0.97 -10.46 -23.31
CA ILE A 79 -2.26 -10.43 -22.61
C ILE A 79 -2.66 -11.84 -22.15
N LEU A 80 -2.56 -12.84 -23.03
CA LEU A 80 -2.92 -14.22 -22.68
C LEU A 80 -2.02 -14.79 -21.59
N ASP A 81 -0.71 -14.54 -21.68
CA ASP A 81 0.26 -14.93 -20.65
C ASP A 81 -0.06 -14.27 -19.30
N THR A 82 -0.38 -12.97 -19.32
CA THR A 82 -0.72 -12.21 -18.10
C THR A 82 -2.05 -12.68 -17.49
N LEU A 83 -3.08 -12.94 -18.31
CA LEU A 83 -4.35 -13.49 -17.81
C LEU A 83 -4.14 -14.84 -17.11
N SER A 84 -3.33 -15.72 -17.70
CA SER A 84 -2.99 -17.00 -17.08
C SER A 84 -2.38 -16.82 -15.68
N GLN A 85 -1.52 -15.82 -15.51
CA GLN A 85 -0.83 -15.53 -14.22
C GLN A 85 -1.79 -15.04 -13.15
N VAL A 86 -2.80 -14.26 -13.52
CA VAL A 86 -3.83 -13.81 -12.57
C VAL A 86 -4.99 -14.81 -12.43
N GLY A 87 -4.87 -16.00 -13.03
CA GLY A 87 -5.88 -17.06 -12.96
C GLY A 87 -7.19 -16.72 -13.67
N MET A 88 -7.11 -15.97 -14.79
CA MET A 88 -8.27 -15.60 -15.60
C MET A 88 -8.24 -16.32 -16.96
N ALA A 89 -9.40 -16.84 -17.38
CA ALA A 89 -9.52 -17.51 -18.67
C ALA A 89 -9.65 -16.49 -19.83
N PRO A 90 -9.16 -16.81 -21.05
CA PRO A 90 -9.24 -15.93 -22.23
C PRO A 90 -10.66 -15.49 -22.59
N MET A 91 -11.68 -16.28 -22.27
CA MET A 91 -13.08 -15.94 -22.52
C MET A 91 -13.58 -14.66 -21.84
N PHE A 92 -12.82 -14.12 -20.87
CA PHE A 92 -13.15 -12.86 -20.21
C PHE A 92 -12.72 -11.63 -21.02
N LEU A 93 -11.86 -11.78 -22.05
CA LEU A 93 -11.35 -10.67 -22.86
C LEU A 93 -12.45 -9.86 -23.56
N ASP A 94 -13.49 -10.52 -24.01
CA ASP A 94 -14.59 -9.88 -24.75
C ASP A 94 -15.72 -9.39 -23.84
N ARG A 95 -15.52 -9.48 -22.52
CA ARG A 95 -16.44 -8.94 -21.52
C ARG A 95 -16.14 -7.51 -21.18
N TYR A 96 -17.12 -6.86 -20.55
CA TYR A 96 -17.01 -5.51 -20.00
C TYR A 96 -16.88 -5.55 -18.47
N PRO A 97 -16.32 -4.49 -17.82
CA PRO A 97 -16.11 -4.47 -16.37
C PRO A 97 -17.36 -4.77 -15.53
N HIS A 98 -18.54 -4.32 -15.97
CA HIS A 98 -19.81 -4.57 -15.29
C HIS A 98 -20.28 -6.04 -15.32
N GLN A 99 -19.70 -6.86 -16.20
CA GLN A 99 -20.01 -8.29 -16.35
C GLN A 99 -19.11 -9.18 -15.48
N LEU A 100 -18.20 -8.57 -14.70
CA LEU A 100 -17.24 -9.27 -13.84
C LEU A 100 -17.65 -9.17 -12.36
N SER A 101 -17.38 -10.24 -11.59
CA SER A 101 -17.44 -10.16 -10.13
C SER A 101 -16.35 -9.23 -9.58
N GLY A 102 -16.46 -8.80 -8.30
CA GLY A 102 -15.46 -7.96 -7.64
C GLY A 102 -14.06 -8.55 -7.72
N GLY A 103 -13.90 -9.83 -7.36
CA GLY A 103 -12.61 -10.51 -7.41
C GLY A 103 -12.05 -10.69 -8.83
N GLN A 104 -12.93 -10.98 -9.82
CA GLN A 104 -12.51 -11.03 -11.23
C GLN A 104 -12.03 -9.67 -11.72
N ARG A 105 -12.74 -8.61 -11.37
CA ARG A 105 -12.35 -7.23 -11.73
C ARG A 105 -11.02 -6.86 -11.12
N GLN A 106 -10.80 -7.19 -9.85
CA GLN A 106 -9.52 -6.95 -9.17
C GLN A 106 -8.36 -7.66 -9.88
N ARG A 107 -8.53 -8.93 -10.28
CA ARG A 107 -7.53 -9.68 -11.03
C ARG A 107 -7.21 -9.03 -12.39
N ILE A 108 -8.22 -8.48 -13.09
CA ILE A 108 -8.01 -7.75 -14.34
C ILE A 108 -7.26 -6.44 -14.11
N ILE A 109 -7.53 -5.69 -13.03
CA ILE A 109 -6.80 -4.47 -12.67
C ILE A 109 -5.32 -4.81 -12.40
N ILE A 110 -5.05 -5.89 -11.68
CA ILE A 110 -3.69 -6.37 -11.45
C ILE A 110 -3.03 -6.78 -12.77
N ALA A 111 -3.75 -7.51 -13.65
CA ALA A 111 -3.25 -7.86 -14.98
C ALA A 111 -2.90 -6.61 -15.80
N ARG A 112 -3.73 -5.57 -15.77
CA ARG A 112 -3.48 -4.30 -16.46
C ARG A 112 -2.18 -3.62 -16.00
N CYS A 113 -1.84 -3.74 -14.73
CA CYS A 113 -0.55 -3.26 -14.22
C CYS A 113 0.62 -4.13 -14.71
N LEU A 114 0.42 -5.44 -14.83
CA LEU A 114 1.49 -6.40 -15.13
C LEU A 114 1.85 -6.49 -16.62
N VAL A 115 0.93 -6.20 -17.55
CA VAL A 115 1.19 -6.31 -19.00
C VAL A 115 2.38 -5.47 -19.47
N VAL A 116 2.71 -4.39 -18.76
CA VAL A 116 3.86 -3.54 -19.06
C VAL A 116 5.14 -3.94 -18.30
N THR A 117 5.11 -5.06 -17.57
CA THR A 117 6.25 -5.56 -16.78
C THR A 117 6.90 -4.48 -15.91
N PRO A 118 6.17 -3.91 -14.93
CA PRO A 118 6.68 -2.83 -14.09
C PRO A 118 7.80 -3.33 -13.17
N LYS A 119 8.61 -2.40 -12.64
CA LYS A 119 9.56 -2.67 -11.56
C LYS A 119 8.93 -2.49 -10.18
N ILE A 120 7.98 -1.54 -10.08
CA ILE A 120 7.33 -1.17 -8.83
C ILE A 120 5.81 -1.15 -9.02
N ILE A 121 5.09 -1.71 -8.05
CA ILE A 121 3.64 -1.59 -7.96
C ILE A 121 3.29 -0.84 -6.67
N PHE A 122 2.56 0.25 -6.81
CA PHE A 122 1.89 0.90 -5.68
C PHE A 122 0.47 0.35 -5.58
N ALA A 123 0.13 -0.26 -4.46
CA ALA A 123 -1.18 -0.85 -4.22
C ALA A 123 -1.86 -0.11 -3.06
N ASP A 124 -2.88 0.68 -3.38
CA ASP A 124 -3.66 1.46 -2.43
C ASP A 124 -4.93 0.69 -2.08
N GLU A 125 -4.94 0.06 -0.91
CA GLU A 125 -6.03 -0.81 -0.42
C GLU A 125 -6.55 -1.83 -1.46
N PRO A 126 -5.70 -2.64 -2.06
CA PRO A 126 -6.06 -3.45 -3.24
C PRO A 126 -7.09 -4.55 -2.97
N ILE A 127 -7.46 -4.78 -1.72
CA ILE A 127 -8.35 -5.87 -1.30
C ILE A 127 -9.53 -5.41 -0.44
N SER A 128 -9.62 -4.11 -0.08
CA SER A 128 -10.61 -3.60 0.88
C SER A 128 -12.08 -3.85 0.48
N ALA A 129 -12.36 -3.95 -0.82
CA ALA A 129 -13.70 -4.18 -1.35
C ALA A 129 -14.05 -5.67 -1.59
N LEU A 130 -13.19 -6.61 -1.17
CA LEU A 130 -13.34 -8.04 -1.38
C LEU A 130 -13.75 -8.76 -0.09
N ASP A 131 -14.47 -9.87 -0.23
CA ASP A 131 -14.70 -10.78 0.88
C ASP A 131 -13.40 -11.49 1.32
N VAL A 132 -13.37 -12.00 2.56
CA VAL A 132 -12.16 -12.57 3.20
C VAL A 132 -11.52 -13.68 2.36
N SER A 133 -12.33 -14.52 1.71
CA SER A 133 -11.82 -15.64 0.91
C SER A 133 -11.13 -15.17 -0.37
N LEU A 134 -11.68 -14.14 -1.03
CA LEU A 134 -11.09 -13.51 -2.20
C LEU A 134 -9.85 -12.68 -1.83
N GLN A 135 -9.86 -12.01 -0.67
CA GLN A 135 -8.68 -11.29 -0.17
C GLN A 135 -7.46 -12.22 -0.09
N ALA A 136 -7.60 -13.39 0.55
CA ALA A 136 -6.51 -14.36 0.67
C ALA A 136 -5.99 -14.82 -0.69
N GLN A 137 -6.88 -15.07 -1.66
CA GLN A 137 -6.49 -15.47 -3.01
C GLN A 137 -5.70 -14.36 -3.75
N VAL A 138 -6.13 -13.10 -3.62
CA VAL A 138 -5.45 -11.95 -4.24
C VAL A 138 -4.09 -11.71 -3.60
N ILE A 139 -3.97 -11.82 -2.27
CA ILE A 139 -2.69 -11.66 -1.58
C ILE A 139 -1.71 -12.75 -2.00
N ASN A 140 -2.10 -14.02 -2.00
CA ASN A 140 -1.23 -15.10 -2.45
C ASN A 140 -0.77 -14.88 -3.91
N MET A 141 -1.68 -14.48 -4.79
CA MET A 141 -1.34 -14.14 -6.17
C MET A 141 -0.33 -12.98 -6.26
N LEU A 142 -0.49 -11.91 -5.45
CA LEU A 142 0.46 -10.80 -5.42
C LEU A 142 1.84 -11.24 -4.92
N MET A 143 1.91 -12.12 -3.93
CA MET A 143 3.17 -12.69 -3.44
C MET A 143 3.85 -13.55 -4.52
N ASP A 144 3.12 -14.42 -5.19
CA ASP A 144 3.62 -15.24 -6.31
C ASP A 144 4.18 -14.36 -7.44
N LEU A 145 3.47 -13.28 -7.78
CA LEU A 145 3.89 -12.31 -8.78
C LEU A 145 5.12 -11.52 -8.35
N GLN A 146 5.20 -11.11 -7.08
CA GLN A 146 6.36 -10.44 -6.51
C GLN A 146 7.60 -11.32 -6.63
N ASP A 147 7.49 -12.59 -6.27
CA ASP A 147 8.59 -13.55 -6.35
C ASP A 147 9.01 -13.84 -7.78
N LYS A 148 8.04 -14.04 -8.67
CA LYS A 148 8.28 -14.37 -10.07
C LYS A 148 8.97 -13.24 -10.84
N TYR A 149 8.49 -11.99 -10.66
CA TYR A 149 8.97 -10.82 -11.40
C TYR A 149 9.97 -9.97 -10.64
N LYS A 150 10.28 -10.34 -9.39
CA LYS A 150 11.14 -9.55 -8.49
C LYS A 150 10.63 -8.10 -8.35
N LEU A 151 9.32 -7.97 -8.22
CA LEU A 151 8.65 -6.68 -8.09
C LEU A 151 8.92 -6.07 -6.72
N SER A 152 9.22 -4.77 -6.69
CA SER A 152 9.08 -3.99 -5.47
C SER A 152 7.63 -3.57 -5.30
N MET A 153 7.06 -3.73 -4.09
CA MET A 153 5.67 -3.36 -3.85
C MET A 153 5.56 -2.39 -2.68
N LEU A 154 4.84 -1.28 -2.87
CA LEU A 154 4.40 -0.41 -1.80
C LEU A 154 2.91 -0.66 -1.57
N LEU A 155 2.59 -1.38 -0.49
CA LEU A 155 1.21 -1.69 -0.12
C LEU A 155 0.72 -0.71 0.95
N ILE A 156 -0.39 -0.03 0.70
CA ILE A 156 -1.15 0.71 1.71
C ILE A 156 -2.34 -0.16 2.12
N ALA A 157 -2.46 -0.44 3.40
CA ALA A 157 -3.54 -1.25 3.94
C ALA A 157 -3.86 -0.81 5.38
N HIS A 158 -5.09 -1.05 5.80
CA HIS A 158 -5.54 -0.86 7.18
C HIS A 158 -5.62 -2.19 7.95
N ASP A 159 -5.54 -3.33 7.27
CA ASP A 159 -5.56 -4.66 7.88
C ASP A 159 -4.13 -5.17 8.12
N LEU A 160 -3.74 -5.19 9.40
CA LEU A 160 -2.44 -5.67 9.83
C LEU A 160 -2.23 -7.18 9.59
N ALA A 161 -3.29 -7.98 9.55
CA ALA A 161 -3.17 -9.41 9.27
C ALA A 161 -2.70 -9.66 7.84
N VAL A 162 -3.21 -8.87 6.90
CA VAL A 162 -2.78 -8.86 5.48
C VAL A 162 -1.33 -8.36 5.36
N VAL A 163 -1.02 -7.23 5.99
CA VAL A 163 0.33 -6.65 5.96
C VAL A 163 1.38 -7.63 6.48
N ARG A 164 1.05 -8.40 7.54
CA ARG A 164 1.94 -9.42 8.11
C ARG A 164 2.35 -10.50 7.11
N GLN A 165 1.48 -10.84 6.18
CA GLN A 165 1.74 -11.91 5.21
C GLN A 165 2.66 -11.49 4.09
N ILE A 166 2.56 -10.23 3.62
CA ILE A 166 3.20 -9.79 2.38
C ILE A 166 4.36 -8.81 2.58
N ALA A 167 4.40 -8.08 3.71
CA ALA A 167 5.37 -7.01 3.90
C ALA A 167 6.67 -7.48 4.57
N ASP A 168 7.81 -7.14 3.98
CA ASP A 168 9.13 -7.27 4.58
C ASP A 168 9.38 -6.14 5.60
N GLN A 169 8.99 -4.90 5.23
CA GLN A 169 9.14 -3.69 6.03
C GLN A 169 7.77 -3.05 6.25
N ILE A 170 7.52 -2.57 7.45
CA ILE A 170 6.26 -1.89 7.81
C ILE A 170 6.59 -0.47 8.28
N LYS A 171 5.80 0.48 7.77
CA LYS A 171 5.80 1.87 8.23
C LYS A 171 4.41 2.22 8.75
N ILE A 172 4.32 2.52 10.03
CA ILE A 172 3.08 2.94 10.68
C ILE A 172 2.94 4.45 10.54
N MET A 173 1.84 4.87 9.92
CA MET A 173 1.54 6.30 9.73
C MET A 173 0.40 6.74 10.65
N TYR A 174 0.57 7.88 11.29
CA TYR A 174 -0.45 8.54 12.09
C TYR A 174 -0.46 10.04 11.77
N PHE A 175 -1.61 10.59 11.38
CA PHE A 175 -1.76 12.00 10.99
C PHE A 175 -0.72 12.52 9.98
N GLY A 176 -0.43 11.69 8.97
CA GLY A 176 0.52 12.04 7.89
C GLY A 176 1.99 11.86 8.24
N GLU A 177 2.32 11.45 9.48
CA GLU A 177 3.69 11.20 9.92
C GLU A 177 3.96 9.72 10.10
N ILE A 178 5.16 9.27 9.70
CA ILE A 178 5.64 7.93 10.05
C ILE A 178 6.06 7.95 11.51
N VAL A 179 5.31 7.24 12.35
CA VAL A 179 5.56 7.17 13.80
C VAL A 179 6.44 6.00 14.20
N GLU A 180 6.45 4.93 13.38
CA GLU A 180 7.30 3.77 13.60
C GLU A 180 7.59 3.07 12.26
N SER A 181 8.82 2.58 12.09
CA SER A 181 9.25 1.84 10.90
C SER A 181 10.19 0.72 11.32
N ALA A 182 9.88 -0.53 10.94
CA ALA A 182 10.72 -1.68 11.25
C ALA A 182 10.46 -2.85 10.29
N PRO A 183 11.33 -3.87 10.29
CA PRO A 183 11.01 -5.17 9.70
C PRO A 183 9.68 -5.70 10.23
N SER A 184 8.91 -6.37 9.37
CA SER A 184 7.58 -6.89 9.72
C SER A 184 7.62 -7.70 11.02
N SER A 185 8.60 -8.61 11.16
CA SER A 185 8.75 -9.43 12.36
C SER A 185 8.93 -8.63 13.65
N GLU A 186 9.60 -7.47 13.58
CA GLU A 186 9.85 -6.61 14.74
C GLU A 186 8.59 -5.82 15.13
N ILE A 187 7.84 -5.30 14.18
CA ILE A 187 6.56 -4.60 14.46
C ILE A 187 5.63 -5.49 15.27
N TYR A 188 5.49 -6.77 14.90
CA TYR A 188 4.56 -7.68 15.59
C TYR A 188 5.08 -8.19 16.93
N LYS A 189 6.39 -8.20 17.16
CA LYS A 189 6.99 -8.71 18.41
C LYS A 189 7.35 -7.61 19.39
N ASN A 190 7.80 -6.47 18.90
CA ASN A 190 8.49 -5.45 19.67
C ASN A 190 8.10 -4.02 19.28
N ALA A 191 6.81 -3.79 18.99
CA ALA A 191 6.29 -2.47 18.71
C ALA A 191 6.66 -1.47 19.82
N GLN A 192 7.18 -0.32 19.45
CA GLN A 192 7.67 0.69 20.38
C GLN A 192 6.73 1.89 20.52
N HIS A 193 6.03 2.28 19.45
CA HIS A 193 5.10 3.39 19.52
C HIS A 193 3.75 2.95 20.12
N PRO A 194 3.19 3.68 21.10
CA PRO A 194 1.90 3.33 21.71
C PRO A 194 0.75 3.15 20.70
N TYR A 195 0.72 3.94 19.64
CA TYR A 195 -0.27 3.78 18.57
C TYR A 195 -0.14 2.44 17.85
N THR A 196 1.09 2.00 17.56
CA THR A 196 1.34 0.68 16.94
C THR A 196 0.85 -0.45 17.84
N LYS A 197 1.10 -0.35 19.15
CA LYS A 197 0.59 -1.33 20.14
C LYS A 197 -0.93 -1.39 20.15
N VAL A 198 -1.60 -0.23 20.07
CA VAL A 198 -3.06 -0.15 19.97
C VAL A 198 -3.57 -0.82 18.70
N LEU A 199 -2.95 -0.54 17.55
CA LEU A 199 -3.33 -1.17 16.28
C LEU A 199 -3.17 -2.69 16.32
N LEU A 200 -2.07 -3.20 16.89
CA LEU A 200 -1.81 -4.64 17.02
C LEU A 200 -2.80 -5.33 17.96
N LYS A 201 -3.19 -4.66 19.06
CA LYS A 201 -4.22 -5.17 19.98
C LYS A 201 -5.60 -5.19 19.34
N ALA A 202 -5.92 -4.19 18.52
CA ALA A 202 -7.21 -4.09 17.84
C ALA A 202 -7.34 -5.03 16.62
N ALA A 203 -6.22 -5.55 16.08
CA ALA A 203 -6.24 -6.45 14.94
C ALA A 203 -6.82 -7.82 15.36
N PRO A 204 -7.80 -8.39 14.63
CA PRO A 204 -8.34 -9.71 14.90
C PRO A 204 -7.23 -10.77 14.84
N SER A 205 -7.04 -11.51 15.92
CA SER A 205 -6.08 -12.61 15.97
C SER A 205 -6.81 -13.94 15.81
N ILE A 206 -6.48 -14.68 14.75
CA ILE A 206 -7.05 -16.03 14.50
C ILE A 206 -6.69 -17.01 15.64
N SER A 207 -5.62 -16.74 16.38
CA SER A 207 -5.15 -17.59 17.48
C SER A 207 -5.75 -17.26 18.86
N LYS A 208 -6.38 -16.09 19.00
CA LYS A 208 -7.14 -15.73 20.21
C LYS A 208 -8.61 -15.91 19.89
N GLY A 209 -9.26 -16.88 20.53
CA GLY A 209 -10.70 -17.05 20.43
C GLY A 209 -11.45 -15.75 20.76
N LEU A 210 -12.68 -15.61 20.28
CA LEU A 210 -13.54 -14.44 20.49
C LEU A 210 -13.71 -14.03 21.98
N GLU A 211 -13.36 -14.91 22.91
CA GLU A 211 -13.47 -14.70 24.34
C GLU A 211 -12.32 -13.85 24.95
N ASP A 212 -11.17 -13.77 24.27
CA ASP A 212 -9.99 -12.97 24.71
C ASP A 212 -9.88 -11.60 24.02
N ALA A 213 -10.86 -11.18 23.26
CA ALA A 213 -11.02 -9.82 22.79
C ALA A 213 -11.54 -8.92 23.94
N GLY A 214 -10.88 -8.96 25.07
CA GLY A 214 -11.01 -7.93 26.10
C GLY A 214 -10.55 -6.63 25.49
N PHE A 215 -11.51 -5.75 25.20
CA PHE A 215 -11.32 -4.38 24.65
C PHE A 215 -10.66 -3.45 25.67
N ASP A 216 -9.68 -3.92 26.42
CA ASP A 216 -8.83 -3.04 27.22
C ASP A 216 -7.74 -2.46 26.33
N ILE A 217 -8.23 -1.61 25.38
CA ILE A 217 -7.34 -0.80 24.55
C ILE A 217 -6.86 0.31 25.45
N ASP A 218 -5.58 0.29 25.82
CA ASP A 218 -4.91 1.30 26.64
C ASP A 218 -4.90 2.68 25.94
N LEU A 219 -6.07 3.31 25.85
CA LEU A 219 -6.25 4.66 25.29
C LEU A 219 -6.84 5.60 26.33
N LYS A 220 -6.29 6.79 26.45
CA LYS A 220 -6.98 7.88 27.16
C LYS A 220 -8.25 8.27 26.40
N PRO A 221 -9.36 8.53 27.11
CA PRO A 221 -10.48 9.25 26.54
C PRO A 221 -9.98 10.63 26.04
N GLY A 222 -10.06 10.87 24.76
CA GLY A 222 -9.59 12.12 24.18
C GLY A 222 -10.06 12.26 22.73
N ASP A 223 -10.19 13.50 22.28
CA ASP A 223 -10.60 13.79 20.92
C ASP A 223 -9.47 13.46 19.94
N ILE A 224 -9.88 13.07 18.75
CA ILE A 224 -8.96 12.93 17.62
C ILE A 224 -8.51 14.35 17.26
N PRO A 225 -7.19 14.63 17.16
CA PRO A 225 -6.70 15.94 16.76
C PRO A 225 -7.33 16.42 15.46
N ASP A 226 -7.58 17.71 15.34
CA ASP A 226 -8.03 18.32 14.09
C ASP A 226 -6.86 18.38 13.09
N PRO A 227 -6.93 17.71 11.93
CA PRO A 227 -5.86 17.76 10.93
C PRO A 227 -5.54 19.17 10.42
N ALA A 228 -6.51 20.08 10.49
CA ALA A 228 -6.32 21.48 10.10
C ALA A 228 -5.58 22.31 11.13
N LYS A 229 -5.39 21.77 12.36
CA LYS A 229 -4.69 22.46 13.45
C LYS A 229 -3.52 21.61 13.94
N PRO A 230 -2.36 21.68 13.28
CA PRO A 230 -1.21 20.88 13.65
C PRO A 230 -0.81 21.16 15.11
N MET A 231 -0.66 20.10 15.88
CA MET A 231 -0.22 20.17 17.28
C MET A 231 1.31 20.40 17.34
N PRO A 232 1.82 21.15 18.31
CA PRO A 232 3.28 21.37 18.46
C PRO A 232 4.02 20.09 18.85
N GLY A 233 3.37 19.20 19.59
CA GLY A 233 3.93 17.95 20.10
C GLY A 233 3.55 16.70 19.30
N CYS A 234 3.64 15.54 19.96
CA CYS A 234 3.26 14.28 19.38
C CYS A 234 1.76 14.24 19.01
N PRO A 235 1.38 13.94 17.77
CA PRO A 235 -0.05 13.94 17.38
C PRO A 235 -0.89 12.88 18.08
N PHE A 236 -0.27 11.86 18.69
CA PHE A 236 -0.96 10.83 19.46
C PHE A 236 -1.08 11.13 20.95
N CYS A 237 -0.49 12.23 21.48
CA CYS A 237 -0.39 12.51 22.91
C CYS A 237 -1.76 12.63 23.61
N THR A 238 -2.79 13.13 22.94
CA THR A 238 -4.16 13.28 23.50
C THR A 238 -4.80 11.95 23.88
N ARG A 239 -4.41 10.87 23.19
CA ARG A 239 -4.96 9.52 23.36
C ARG A 239 -3.97 8.54 23.98
N CYS A 240 -2.71 8.94 24.16
CA CYS A 240 -1.64 8.11 24.67
C CYS A 240 -1.66 8.05 26.20
N ILE A 241 -1.71 6.83 26.77
CA ILE A 241 -1.68 6.64 28.24
C ILE A 241 -0.31 7.01 28.84
N TYR A 242 0.76 6.95 28.03
CA TYR A 242 2.15 7.25 28.44
C TYR A 242 2.52 8.70 28.17
N ALA A 243 1.58 9.56 27.69
CA ALA A 243 1.89 10.95 27.36
C ALA A 243 2.18 11.77 28.62
N ASP A 244 3.27 12.52 28.57
CA ASP A 244 3.74 13.50 29.53
C ASP A 244 3.67 14.93 28.96
N GLU A 245 4.17 15.92 29.72
CA GLU A 245 4.20 17.32 29.29
C GLU A 245 5.10 17.56 28.06
N ARG A 246 6.17 16.78 27.88
CA ARG A 246 7.08 16.89 26.75
C ARG A 246 6.36 16.47 25.48
N CYS A 247 5.59 15.37 25.56
CA CYS A 247 4.78 14.89 24.44
C CYS A 247 3.78 15.91 23.90
N MET A 248 3.31 16.84 24.74
CA MET A 248 2.38 17.90 24.33
C MET A 248 3.07 19.11 23.69
N LYS A 249 4.32 19.35 24.04
CA LYS A 249 5.05 20.57 23.67
C LYS A 249 6.04 20.38 22.53
N GLU A 250 6.62 19.18 22.40
CA GLU A 250 7.72 18.91 21.49
C GLU A 250 7.41 17.70 20.58
N ARG A 251 7.75 17.82 19.31
CA ARG A 251 7.71 16.68 18.37
C ARG A 251 8.83 15.71 18.72
N PRO A 252 8.53 14.40 18.89
CA PRO A 252 9.59 13.42 19.06
C PRO A 252 10.42 13.27 17.76
N GLU A 253 11.72 13.32 17.91
CA GLU A 253 12.65 13.02 16.84
C GLU A 253 12.62 11.52 16.52
N GLU A 254 13.01 11.17 15.30
CA GLU A 254 13.14 9.78 14.87
C GLU A 254 14.39 9.18 15.55
N THR A 255 14.19 8.13 16.34
CA THR A 255 15.24 7.41 17.06
C THR A 255 15.29 5.97 16.61
N GLU A 256 16.48 5.45 16.30
CA GLU A 256 16.70 4.05 16.04
C GLU A 256 16.84 3.28 17.36
N VAL A 257 15.94 2.35 17.61
CA VAL A 257 15.91 1.53 18.86
C VAL A 257 16.59 0.18 18.68
N SER A 258 16.68 -0.31 17.46
CA SER A 258 17.45 -1.48 17.06
C SER A 258 17.73 -1.37 15.54
N PRO A 259 18.68 -2.12 14.97
CA PRO A 259 19.03 -2.04 13.56
C PRO A 259 17.81 -2.10 12.63
N GLY A 260 17.55 -1.02 11.88
CA GLY A 260 16.42 -0.89 10.95
C GLY A 260 15.05 -0.69 11.63
N HIS A 261 14.99 -0.48 12.95
CA HIS A 261 13.77 -0.16 13.69
C HIS A 261 13.84 1.28 14.22
N THR A 262 13.10 2.17 13.61
CA THR A 262 13.02 3.58 14.00
C THR A 262 11.64 3.92 14.56
N VAL A 263 11.60 4.86 15.50
CA VAL A 263 10.38 5.28 16.18
C VAL A 263 10.42 6.77 16.54
N ARG A 264 9.28 7.44 16.43
CA ARG A 264 9.06 8.81 16.88
C ARG A 264 8.24 8.80 18.17
N CYS A 265 8.92 8.52 19.29
CA CYS A 265 8.30 8.49 20.62
C CYS A 265 9.31 8.92 21.68
N HIS A 266 8.95 9.86 22.55
CA HIS A 266 9.83 10.30 23.67
C HIS A 266 10.09 9.16 24.67
N ASN A 267 9.16 8.21 24.79
CA ASN A 267 9.22 7.10 25.74
C ASN A 267 9.63 5.77 25.06
N ALA A 268 10.25 5.83 23.88
CA ALA A 268 10.73 4.64 23.18
C ALA A 268 11.71 3.83 24.04
N GLY A 269 11.60 2.51 24.04
CA GLY A 269 12.43 1.60 24.83
C GLY A 269 12.09 1.56 26.34
N GLN A 270 11.12 2.36 26.81
CA GLN A 270 10.73 2.42 28.22
C GLN A 270 9.32 1.88 28.49
N ILE A 271 8.56 1.58 27.43
CA ILE A 271 7.14 1.20 27.48
C ILE A 271 6.87 -0.10 26.74
#